data_989d59a8020579592f592ec9aa5b48c8
#
_entry.id   989d59a8020579592f592ec9aa5b48c8
#
_cell.length_a   1.000
_cell.length_b   1.000
_cell.length_c   1.000
_cell.angle_alpha   90.00
_cell.angle_beta   90.00
_cell.angle_gamma   90.00
#
_symmetry.space_group_name_H-M   'P 1'
#
loop_
_entity.id
_entity.type
_entity.pdbx_description
1 polymer ?
#
loop_
_entity_poly.entity_id
_entity_poly.type
_entity_poly.pdbx_seq_one_letter_code
_entity_poly.pdbx_strand_id
1 'polypeptide(L)'
;VNKLIDFFYCYTHEKIQVKKLYVGNVIPIYAPNPADISAKLKSIHGANLLNHVQKNNINTVSSMINDSDIVVLAWGKPNVKTVHNLYYYSQVYKIIEVISNTDKDIFVFNMGNTNTILTEHGDPRHAGRSATLIDLIKINSNELLGLA
;
A
#
# COMPACT_ATOMS: atom_id res chain seq x y z
N VAL A 1 4.34 -0.36 -11.47
CA VAL A 1 3.03 0.05 -12.02
C VAL A 1 2.62 -0.88 -13.15
N ASN A 2 3.45 -1.11 -14.19
CA ASN A 2 3.09 -1.94 -15.37
C ASN A 2 2.55 -3.32 -14.98
N LYS A 3 3.22 -4.01 -14.05
CA LYS A 3 2.77 -5.31 -13.55
C LYS A 3 1.37 -5.31 -12.92
N LEU A 4 1.01 -4.22 -12.23
CA LEU A 4 -0.35 -4.06 -11.69
C LEU A 4 -1.35 -3.83 -12.81
N ILE A 5 -0.99 -3.02 -13.82
CA ILE A 5 -1.83 -2.78 -14.99
C ILE A 5 -2.09 -4.10 -15.72
N ASP A 6 -1.03 -4.88 -15.99
CA ASP A 6 -1.13 -6.17 -16.66
C ASP A 6 -2.01 -7.14 -15.86
N PHE A 7 -1.81 -7.21 -14.54
CA PHE A 7 -2.64 -8.06 -13.68
C PHE A 7 -4.11 -7.67 -13.77
N PHE A 8 -4.45 -6.39 -13.56
CA PHE A 8 -5.85 -5.95 -13.54
C PHE A 8 -6.50 -5.94 -14.92
N TYR A 9 -5.71 -5.78 -16.00
CA TYR A 9 -6.21 -5.90 -17.37
C TYR A 9 -6.67 -7.31 -17.70
N CYS A 10 -5.90 -8.32 -17.25
CA CYS A 10 -6.21 -9.73 -17.49
C CYS A 10 -7.09 -10.35 -16.38
N TYR A 11 -7.22 -9.68 -15.24
CA TYR A 11 -7.89 -10.22 -14.06
C TYR A 11 -9.39 -10.20 -14.21
N THR A 12 -10.01 -11.37 -14.12
CA THR A 12 -11.46 -11.53 -14.07
C THR A 12 -11.79 -12.41 -12.87
N HIS A 13 -12.08 -11.78 -11.71
CA HIS A 13 -12.55 -12.47 -10.52
C HIS A 13 -14.03 -12.17 -10.33
N GLU A 14 -14.87 -13.21 -10.19
CA GLU A 14 -16.31 -13.07 -9.93
C GLU A 14 -17.05 -12.07 -10.86
N LYS A 15 -16.60 -11.93 -12.11
CA LYS A 15 -17.12 -10.97 -13.10
C LYS A 15 -16.80 -9.50 -12.82
N ILE A 16 -15.81 -9.20 -11.97
CA ILE A 16 -15.35 -7.83 -11.76
C ILE A 16 -14.54 -7.37 -12.96
N GLN A 17 -14.99 -6.31 -13.63
CA GLN A 17 -14.24 -5.62 -14.66
C GLN A 17 -13.62 -4.35 -14.09
N VAL A 18 -12.29 -4.27 -14.03
CA VAL A 18 -11.58 -3.08 -13.58
C VAL A 18 -11.58 -2.02 -14.68
N LYS A 19 -12.24 -0.89 -14.42
CA LYS A 19 -12.30 0.24 -15.37
C LYS A 19 -11.29 1.33 -15.05
N LYS A 20 -10.92 1.48 -13.76
CA LYS A 20 -10.03 2.54 -13.29
C LYS A 20 -9.16 2.01 -12.16
N LEU A 21 -7.88 2.31 -12.20
CA LEU A 21 -6.90 1.93 -11.19
C LEU A 21 -6.24 3.18 -10.61
N TYR A 22 -6.39 3.37 -9.30
CA TYR A 22 -5.60 4.34 -8.54
C TYR A 22 -4.42 3.63 -7.88
N VAL A 23 -3.26 4.28 -7.83
CA VAL A 23 -2.08 3.77 -7.14
C VAL A 23 -1.58 4.82 -6.16
N GLY A 24 -1.72 4.54 -4.87
CA GLY A 24 -1.21 5.35 -3.77
C GLY A 24 0.04 4.74 -3.15
N ASN A 25 0.91 5.57 -2.58
CA ASN A 25 2.10 5.15 -1.85
C ASN A 25 1.97 5.47 -0.36
N VAL A 26 2.49 4.58 0.50
CA VAL A 26 2.60 4.84 1.95
C VAL A 26 3.50 6.04 2.22
N ILE A 27 4.63 6.12 1.54
CA ILE A 27 5.58 7.24 1.64
C ILE A 27 5.43 8.13 0.40
N PRO A 28 5.03 9.40 0.54
CA PRO A 28 4.74 10.31 -0.58
C PRO A 28 6.01 10.93 -1.16
N ILE A 29 7.02 10.11 -1.43
CA ILE A 29 8.30 10.56 -1.96
C ILE A 29 8.62 9.78 -3.23
N TYR A 30 8.77 10.52 -4.33
CA TYR A 30 9.29 9.95 -5.54
C TYR A 30 10.83 9.81 -5.44
N ALA A 31 11.30 8.57 -5.50
CA ALA A 31 12.72 8.25 -5.57
C ALA A 31 12.92 7.06 -6.53
N PRO A 32 13.55 7.29 -7.70
CA PRO A 32 13.89 6.21 -8.63
C PRO A 32 14.77 5.14 -7.99
N ASN A 33 15.68 5.57 -7.13
CA ASN A 33 16.47 4.68 -6.29
C ASN A 33 15.91 4.71 -4.84
N PRO A 34 15.48 3.58 -4.28
CA PRO A 34 15.00 3.52 -2.90
C PRO A 34 15.98 4.04 -1.85
N ALA A 35 17.30 3.97 -2.10
CA ALA A 35 18.31 4.49 -1.19
C ALA A 35 18.20 6.02 -0.99
N ASP A 36 17.64 6.75 -1.95
CA ASP A 36 17.52 8.20 -1.89
C ASP A 36 16.34 8.67 -0.99
N ILE A 37 15.43 7.77 -0.63
CA ILE A 37 14.24 8.11 0.17
C ILE A 37 14.64 8.74 1.51
N SER A 38 15.63 8.15 2.19
CA SER A 38 16.09 8.65 3.50
C SER A 38 16.67 10.07 3.40
N ALA A 39 17.46 10.36 2.37
CA ALA A 39 18.03 11.69 2.16
C ALA A 39 16.93 12.73 1.85
N LYS A 40 15.97 12.37 1.00
CA LYS A 40 14.83 13.23 0.67
C LYS A 40 13.93 13.50 1.88
N LEU A 41 13.67 12.49 2.71
CA LEU A 41 12.92 12.65 3.96
C LEU A 41 13.60 13.63 4.91
N LYS A 42 14.93 13.51 5.09
CA LYS A 42 15.71 14.44 5.91
C LYS A 42 15.64 15.88 5.39
N SER A 43 15.75 16.07 4.07
CA SER A 43 15.63 17.39 3.44
C SER A 43 14.25 18.01 3.66
N ILE A 44 13.18 17.24 3.49
CA ILE A 44 11.79 17.70 3.70
C ILE A 44 11.55 18.02 5.19
N HIS A 45 12.08 17.21 6.10
CA HIS A 45 12.00 17.46 7.54
C HIS A 45 12.76 18.73 7.93
N GLY A 46 13.97 18.93 7.44
CA GLY A 46 14.76 20.14 7.67
C GLY A 46 14.08 21.41 7.17
N ALA A 47 13.27 21.32 6.12
CA ALA A 47 12.46 22.43 5.60
C ALA A 47 11.10 22.60 6.33
N ASN A 48 10.83 21.85 7.41
CA ASN A 48 9.55 21.83 8.15
C ASN A 48 8.31 21.49 7.31
N LEU A 49 8.50 20.82 6.17
CA LEU A 49 7.43 20.48 5.23
C LEU A 49 6.84 19.07 5.44
N LEU A 50 7.45 18.27 6.32
CA LEU A 50 7.11 16.85 6.47
C LEU A 50 5.63 16.64 6.83
N ASN A 51 5.13 17.40 7.81
CA ASN A 51 3.72 17.31 8.24
C ASN A 51 2.75 17.68 7.12
N HIS A 52 3.08 18.71 6.33
CA HIS A 52 2.28 19.13 5.20
C HIS A 52 2.21 18.06 4.11
N VAL A 53 3.37 17.51 3.74
CA VAL A 53 3.48 16.44 2.74
C VAL A 53 2.72 15.18 3.18
N GLN A 54 2.84 14.80 4.46
CA GLN A 54 2.11 13.67 5.03
C GLN A 54 0.60 13.88 5.00
N LYS A 55 0.12 15.04 5.46
CA LYS A 55 -1.31 15.37 5.47
C LYS A 55 -1.89 15.33 4.06
N ASN A 56 -1.20 15.92 3.09
CA ASN A 56 -1.63 15.89 1.70
C ASN A 56 -1.68 14.46 1.15
N ASN A 57 -0.70 13.61 1.48
CA ASN A 57 -0.72 12.22 1.06
C ASN A 57 -1.93 11.46 1.61
N ILE A 58 -2.20 11.57 2.90
CA ILE A 58 -3.35 10.91 3.53
C ILE A 58 -4.66 11.41 2.92
N ASN A 59 -4.82 12.70 2.69
CA ASN A 59 -6.00 13.26 2.02
C ASN A 59 -6.17 12.69 0.61
N THR A 60 -5.07 12.59 -0.14
CA THR A 60 -5.08 12.00 -1.50
C THR A 60 -5.47 10.53 -1.47
N VAL A 61 -4.87 9.74 -0.57
CA VAL A 61 -5.19 8.32 -0.40
C VAL A 61 -6.66 8.15 0.03
N SER A 62 -7.14 8.97 0.96
CA SER A 62 -8.54 8.96 1.40
C SER A 62 -9.49 9.23 0.23
N SER A 63 -9.20 10.23 -0.61
CA SER A 63 -9.99 10.50 -1.81
C SER A 63 -9.99 9.31 -2.77
N MET A 64 -8.83 8.69 -3.02
CA MET A 64 -8.73 7.50 -3.87
C MET A 64 -9.57 6.33 -3.34
N ILE A 65 -9.55 6.09 -2.02
CA ILE A 65 -10.34 5.04 -1.37
C ILE A 65 -11.83 5.33 -1.53
N ASN A 66 -12.27 6.56 -1.26
CA ASN A 66 -13.68 6.94 -1.38
C ASN A 66 -14.21 6.78 -2.82
N ASP A 67 -13.38 7.11 -3.81
CA ASP A 67 -13.72 7.00 -5.23
C ASP A 67 -13.62 5.56 -5.79
N SER A 68 -13.18 4.59 -4.99
CA SER A 68 -12.97 3.20 -5.40
C SER A 68 -14.12 2.31 -4.95
N ASP A 69 -14.41 1.24 -5.70
CA ASP A 69 -15.33 0.18 -5.29
C ASP A 69 -14.65 -0.82 -4.35
N ILE A 70 -13.37 -1.10 -4.57
CA ILE A 70 -12.53 -2.00 -3.77
C ILE A 70 -11.19 -1.35 -3.45
N VAL A 71 -10.56 -1.81 -2.36
CA VAL A 71 -9.22 -1.39 -1.95
C VAL A 71 -8.29 -2.60 -1.95
N VAL A 72 -7.15 -2.49 -2.65
CA VAL A 72 -6.13 -3.54 -2.67
C VAL A 72 -4.88 -3.05 -1.96
N LEU A 73 -4.47 -3.75 -0.90
CA LEU A 73 -3.32 -3.39 -0.09
C LEU A 73 -2.08 -4.15 -0.54
N ALA A 74 -0.98 -3.42 -0.75
CA ALA A 74 0.25 -3.99 -1.30
C ALA A 74 1.53 -3.26 -0.87
N TRP A 75 1.59 -2.72 0.35
CA TRP A 75 2.74 -1.91 0.78
C TRP A 75 3.99 -2.71 1.15
N GLY A 76 3.84 -3.95 1.62
CA GLY A 76 4.96 -4.79 2.02
C GLY A 76 5.69 -4.34 3.30
N LYS A 77 6.71 -5.10 3.66
CA LYS A 77 7.59 -4.78 4.80
C LYS A 77 8.49 -3.58 4.46
N PRO A 78 8.68 -2.63 5.38
CA PRO A 78 9.61 -1.52 5.16
C PRO A 78 11.05 -2.01 5.02
N ASN A 79 11.80 -1.35 4.14
CA ASN A 79 13.25 -1.54 4.09
C ASN A 79 13.91 -0.58 5.08
N VAL A 80 14.38 -1.11 6.20
CA VAL A 80 15.01 -0.34 7.30
C VAL A 80 16.21 0.50 6.87
N LYS A 81 16.86 0.14 5.76
CA LYS A 81 17.97 0.92 5.20
C LYS A 81 17.50 2.20 4.51
N THR A 82 16.22 2.28 4.15
CA THR A 82 15.67 3.39 3.37
C THR A 82 14.71 4.27 4.17
N VAL A 83 13.93 3.68 5.08
CA VAL A 83 12.94 4.38 5.91
C VAL A 83 12.95 3.80 7.32
N HIS A 84 12.94 4.67 8.33
CA HIS A 84 12.83 4.23 9.72
C HIS A 84 11.46 3.56 9.97
N ASN A 85 11.46 2.39 10.61
CA ASN A 85 10.25 1.59 10.81
C ASN A 85 9.12 2.37 11.50
N LEU A 86 9.40 3.11 12.57
CA LEU A 86 8.39 3.88 13.28
C LEU A 86 7.70 4.91 12.39
N TYR A 87 8.47 5.59 11.54
CA TYR A 87 7.92 6.53 10.58
C TYR A 87 7.04 5.82 9.56
N TYR A 88 7.54 4.72 8.97
CA TYR A 88 6.79 3.95 7.98
C TYR A 88 5.46 3.48 8.53
N TYR A 89 5.48 2.78 9.67
CA TYR A 89 4.26 2.25 10.27
C TYR A 89 3.32 3.36 10.78
N SER A 90 3.83 4.51 11.19
CA SER A 90 2.96 5.65 11.51
C SER A 90 2.14 6.12 10.30
N GLN A 91 2.65 6.00 9.08
CA GLN A 91 1.90 6.28 7.86
C GLN A 91 0.95 5.14 7.49
N VAL A 92 1.39 3.90 7.65
CA VAL A 92 0.53 2.71 7.45
C VAL A 92 -0.69 2.76 8.37
N TYR A 93 -0.51 3.05 9.67
CA TYR A 93 -1.63 3.16 10.62
C TYR A 93 -2.65 4.23 10.22
N LYS A 94 -2.21 5.38 9.72
CA LYS A 94 -3.12 6.42 9.21
C LYS A 94 -3.94 5.93 8.00
N ILE A 95 -3.32 5.15 7.12
CA ILE A 95 -4.03 4.56 5.98
C ILE A 95 -5.03 3.51 6.47
N ILE A 96 -4.64 2.64 7.42
CA ILE A 96 -5.55 1.65 8.03
C ILE A 96 -6.72 2.35 8.72
N GLU A 97 -6.49 3.45 9.42
CA GLU A 97 -7.55 4.25 10.04
C GLU A 97 -8.56 4.76 9.00
N VAL A 98 -8.07 5.28 7.87
CA VAL A 98 -8.96 5.69 6.76
C VAL A 98 -9.78 4.50 6.25
N ILE A 99 -9.13 3.36 6.02
CA ILE A 99 -9.78 2.15 5.50
C ILE A 99 -10.83 1.62 6.48
N SER A 100 -10.50 1.58 7.77
CA SER A 100 -11.41 1.08 8.81
C SER A 100 -12.67 1.93 9.01
N ASN A 101 -12.64 3.17 8.55
CA ASN A 101 -13.78 4.08 8.54
C ASN A 101 -14.60 4.03 7.23
N THR A 102 -14.32 3.07 6.36
CA THR A 102 -15.07 2.84 5.12
C THR A 102 -15.72 1.45 5.15
N ASP A 103 -16.77 1.29 4.37
CA ASP A 103 -17.46 0.01 4.12
C ASP A 103 -16.92 -0.71 2.86
N LYS A 104 -15.76 -0.31 2.38
CA LYS A 104 -15.16 -0.88 1.18
C LYS A 104 -14.62 -2.29 1.43
N ASP A 105 -14.75 -3.14 0.44
CA ASP A 105 -14.10 -4.45 0.44
C ASP A 105 -12.58 -4.30 0.31
N ILE A 106 -11.85 -4.96 1.21
CA ILE A 106 -10.40 -4.89 1.29
C ILE A 106 -9.81 -6.20 0.79
N PHE A 107 -8.83 -6.09 -0.09
CA PHE A 107 -8.14 -7.23 -0.67
C PHE A 107 -6.63 -7.10 -0.52
N VAL A 108 -5.96 -8.24 -0.57
CA VAL A 108 -4.50 -8.37 -0.72
C VAL A 108 -4.20 -9.31 -1.88
N PHE A 109 -2.98 -9.23 -2.43
CA PHE A 109 -2.57 -10.15 -3.49
C PHE A 109 -2.26 -11.54 -2.94
N ASN A 110 -2.82 -12.57 -3.57
CA ASN A 110 -2.29 -13.91 -3.51
C ASN A 110 -1.06 -14.00 -4.43
N MET A 111 0.05 -14.46 -3.87
CA MET A 111 1.30 -14.60 -4.60
C MET A 111 1.67 -16.06 -4.69
N GLY A 112 1.83 -16.58 -5.92
CA GLY A 112 2.06 -18.00 -6.18
C GLY A 112 3.34 -18.60 -5.63
N ASN A 113 4.23 -17.77 -5.11
CA ASN A 113 5.51 -18.22 -4.55
C ASN A 113 5.58 -18.07 -3.02
N THR A 114 4.45 -17.90 -2.35
CA THR A 114 4.39 -17.74 -0.89
C THR A 114 3.31 -18.62 -0.28
N ASN A 115 3.60 -19.20 0.88
CA ASN A 115 2.66 -20.06 1.62
C ASN A 115 1.67 -19.27 2.50
N THR A 116 1.85 -17.96 2.61
CA THR A 116 1.02 -17.08 3.44
C THR A 116 0.61 -15.84 2.68
N ILE A 117 -0.59 -15.36 2.94
CA ILE A 117 -1.18 -14.17 2.31
C ILE A 117 -0.48 -12.90 2.78
N LEU A 118 -0.26 -12.79 4.08
CA LEU A 118 0.46 -11.70 4.72
C LEU A 118 1.91 -12.11 5.04
N THR A 119 2.74 -11.15 5.36
CA THR A 119 4.07 -11.40 5.93
C THR A 119 3.96 -11.91 7.36
N GLU A 120 5.05 -12.37 7.95
CA GLU A 120 5.13 -12.78 9.37
C GLU A 120 4.74 -11.67 10.36
N HIS A 121 4.76 -10.41 9.93
CA HIS A 121 4.40 -9.24 10.73
C HIS A 121 2.99 -8.69 10.39
N GLY A 122 2.20 -9.42 9.59
CA GLY A 122 0.86 -9.00 9.20
C GLY A 122 0.81 -7.93 8.09
N ASP A 123 1.94 -7.64 7.43
CA ASP A 123 1.93 -6.71 6.30
C ASP A 123 1.38 -7.38 5.03
N PRO A 124 0.54 -6.69 4.24
CA PRO A 124 0.23 -7.10 2.88
C PRO A 124 1.50 -7.20 2.04
N ARG A 125 1.63 -8.27 1.26
CA ARG A 125 2.83 -8.46 0.45
C ARG A 125 2.93 -7.43 -0.66
N HIS A 126 4.14 -6.90 -0.87
CA HIS A 126 4.38 -5.91 -1.91
C HIS A 126 4.29 -6.54 -3.31
N ALA A 127 3.47 -5.98 -4.19
CA ALA A 127 3.26 -6.41 -5.57
C ALA A 127 4.48 -6.17 -6.50
N GLY A 128 5.68 -6.21 -5.93
CA GLY A 128 6.94 -5.79 -6.56
C GLY A 128 7.63 -6.87 -7.37
N ARG A 129 8.90 -6.66 -7.58
CA ARG A 129 9.79 -7.13 -8.64
C ARG A 129 9.71 -8.62 -9.03
N SER A 130 9.68 -9.54 -8.08
CA SER A 130 9.72 -10.99 -8.35
C SER A 130 8.41 -11.71 -8.07
N ALA A 131 7.38 -11.00 -7.62
CA ALA A 131 6.11 -11.62 -7.25
C ALA A 131 5.31 -12.02 -8.49
N THR A 132 4.79 -13.22 -8.50
CA THR A 132 3.74 -13.64 -9.44
C THR A 132 2.40 -13.37 -8.77
N LEU A 133 1.66 -12.39 -9.28
CA LEU A 133 0.32 -12.09 -8.80
C LEU A 133 -0.65 -13.09 -9.41
N ILE A 134 -1.35 -13.85 -8.57
CA ILE A 134 -2.28 -14.90 -9.03
C ILE A 134 -3.72 -14.43 -8.89
N ASP A 135 -4.09 -13.88 -7.73
CA ASP A 135 -5.47 -13.61 -7.37
C ASP A 135 -5.56 -12.49 -6.31
N LEU A 136 -6.77 -12.05 -6.02
CA LEU A 136 -7.09 -11.18 -4.90
C LEU A 136 -7.80 -11.99 -3.81
N ILE A 137 -7.37 -11.80 -2.56
CA ILE A 137 -8.01 -12.42 -1.40
C ILE A 137 -8.60 -11.33 -0.53
N LYS A 138 -9.89 -11.44 -0.25
CA LYS A 138 -10.59 -10.53 0.67
C LYS A 138 -10.11 -10.78 2.10
N ILE A 139 -9.83 -9.71 2.83
CA ILE A 139 -9.42 -9.74 4.23
C ILE A 139 -10.22 -8.73 5.05
N ASN A 140 -10.19 -8.89 6.38
CA ASN A 140 -10.66 -7.86 7.31
C ASN A 140 -9.48 -6.94 7.71
N SER A 141 -9.78 -5.67 7.95
CA SER A 141 -8.76 -4.72 8.42
C SER A 141 -8.10 -5.15 9.73
N ASN A 142 -8.80 -5.89 10.58
CA ASN A 142 -8.30 -6.42 11.85
C ASN A 142 -7.20 -7.49 11.69
N GLU A 143 -7.09 -8.11 10.51
CA GLU A 143 -6.04 -9.10 10.23
C GLU A 143 -4.67 -8.44 9.93
N LEU A 144 -4.68 -7.12 9.72
CA LEU A 144 -3.48 -6.36 9.39
C LEU A 144 -2.64 -6.08 10.64
N LEU A 145 -1.34 -6.22 10.53
CA LEU A 145 -0.35 -5.90 11.57
C LEU A 145 -0.60 -6.59 12.93
N GLY A 146 -1.29 -7.73 12.92
CA GLY A 146 -1.59 -8.45 14.15
C GLY A 146 -2.55 -7.68 15.09
N LEU A 147 -3.44 -6.85 14.53
CA LEU A 147 -4.46 -6.11 15.28
C LEU A 147 -5.68 -6.97 15.64
N ALA A 148 -5.63 -8.27 15.35
CA ALA A 148 -6.69 -9.24 15.69
C ALA A 148 -6.59 -9.71 17.14
#